data_9b26639b8ae1ebad90278b62fc05669b
#
_entry.id   9b26639b8ae1ebad90278b62fc05669b
#
_cell.length_a   1.000
_cell.length_b   1.000
_cell.length_c   1.000
_cell.angle_alpha   90.00
_cell.angle_beta   90.00
_cell.angle_gamma   90.00
#
_symmetry.space_group_name_H-M   'P 1'
#
loop_
_entity.id
_entity.type
_entity.pdbx_description
1 polymer ?
#
loop_
_entity_poly.entity_id
_entity_poly.type
_entity_poly.pdbx_seq_one_letter_code
_entity_poly.pdbx_strand_id
1 'polypeptide(L)'
;MDIMIAVHDACVSSQWLTAIILSLCCFLPSCLPAGQTVDYASIESVVTRQGDTALLRCTSDGISKGAWLNRSSIIFAGNDKWSVDPRVSIISTGEEYSLQIQKVDVTDDGMYTCSVQSEHNPKPKHLHLVVKVPPKIYDISSDITVNEGSNVSLICTASGKPEPTISWRHITPLARKFDSGEYLNITGITRDQTGDYECSAMNDIASPDTKTVKVIVKFAPAIHEMKSHGVGLGRTALLRCEAAAVPTPTFEWYKGDKRINKGQGIDIKNLSSRSVLTVNNMTEDRYGNYTCVAANVLGRANASVPLIPIIEPTTTSAVSRSVLKQF
;
A
#
# COMPACT_ATOMS: atom_id res chain seq x y z
N MET A 1 53.21 -38.61 14.67
CA MET A 1 54.24 -38.59 13.65
C MET A 1 53.95 -37.36 12.83
N ASP A 2 54.31 -36.19 13.36
CA ASP A 2 55.52 -35.40 13.14
C ASP A 2 55.76 -35.11 11.67
N ILE A 3 55.58 -33.84 11.26
CA ILE A 3 56.68 -32.94 10.98
C ILE A 3 56.15 -31.52 10.92
N MET A 4 56.50 -30.71 11.95
CA MET A 4 56.64 -29.24 11.86
C MET A 4 57.84 -28.95 10.99
N ILE A 5 57.67 -28.00 10.03
CA ILE A 5 58.80 -27.26 9.53
C ILE A 5 58.48 -25.77 9.61
N ALA A 6 59.15 -25.11 10.52
CA ALA A 6 59.32 -23.67 10.61
C ALA A 6 60.15 -23.16 9.44
N VAL A 7 59.73 -22.07 8.84
CA VAL A 7 60.62 -21.20 8.05
C VAL A 7 60.58 -19.81 8.65
N HIS A 8 61.68 -19.53 9.31
CA HIS A 8 62.06 -18.22 9.85
C HIS A 8 62.65 -17.35 8.69
N ASP A 9 62.35 -16.07 8.74
CA ASP A 9 63.11 -14.94 8.30
C ASP A 9 63.58 -14.80 6.85
N ALA A 10 62.92 -13.85 6.11
CA ALA A 10 63.64 -12.92 5.26
C ALA A 10 62.87 -11.60 5.12
N CYS A 11 62.88 -10.79 6.19
CA CYS A 11 62.53 -9.39 6.15
C CYS A 11 63.85 -8.60 5.93
N VAL A 12 64.26 -8.42 4.65
CA VAL A 12 65.36 -7.53 4.32
C VAL A 12 64.97 -6.69 3.11
N SER A 13 64.76 -5.40 3.40
CA SER A 13 64.98 -4.24 2.49
C SER A 13 64.14 -4.14 1.20
N SER A 14 62.86 -3.84 1.32
CA SER A 14 62.08 -3.28 0.21
C SER A 14 62.18 -1.74 0.10
N GLN A 15 63.02 -1.09 0.90
CA GLN A 15 63.16 0.39 0.88
C GLN A 15 64.05 0.93 -0.24
N TRP A 16 64.91 0.11 -0.87
CA TRP A 16 65.77 0.55 -1.96
C TRP A 16 65.11 0.45 -3.34
N LEU A 17 64.18 -0.42 -3.53
CA LEU A 17 63.40 -0.55 -4.78
C LEU A 17 62.37 0.56 -4.99
N THR A 18 61.78 1.07 -3.93
CA THR A 18 60.82 2.19 -4.02
C THR A 18 61.51 3.54 -4.32
N ALA A 19 62.73 3.73 -3.85
CA ALA A 19 63.53 4.94 -4.14
C ALA A 19 63.97 5.02 -5.59
N ILE A 20 64.27 3.90 -6.25
CA ILE A 20 64.68 3.86 -7.64
C ILE A 20 63.51 4.06 -8.60
N ILE A 21 62.32 3.53 -8.26
CA ILE A 21 61.09 3.72 -9.05
C ILE A 21 60.59 5.17 -8.97
N LEU A 22 60.69 5.83 -7.82
CA LEU A 22 60.34 7.24 -7.65
C LEU A 22 61.32 8.19 -8.38
N SER A 23 62.62 7.82 -8.54
CA SER A 23 63.59 8.63 -9.25
C SER A 23 63.48 8.52 -10.79
N LEU A 24 62.97 7.39 -11.32
CA LEU A 24 62.74 7.23 -12.77
C LEU A 24 61.46 7.90 -13.26
N CYS A 25 60.47 8.13 -12.39
CA CYS A 25 59.23 8.82 -12.78
C CYS A 25 59.39 10.34 -12.99
N CYS A 26 60.50 10.93 -12.55
CA CYS A 26 60.73 12.37 -12.69
C CYS A 26 61.35 12.81 -14.01
N PHE A 27 61.75 11.88 -14.90
CA PHE A 27 62.43 12.19 -16.19
C PHE A 27 61.64 11.76 -17.44
N LEU A 28 60.38 11.29 -17.30
CA LEU A 28 59.52 11.13 -18.47
C LEU A 28 58.76 12.44 -18.72
N PRO A 29 58.88 13.07 -19.89
CA PRO A 29 57.96 14.15 -20.23
C PRO A 29 56.58 13.59 -20.22
N SER A 30 55.72 14.17 -19.40
CA SER A 30 54.29 13.86 -19.31
C SER A 30 53.60 14.14 -20.64
N CYS A 31 53.69 13.20 -21.58
CA CYS A 31 52.74 13.06 -22.68
C CYS A 31 51.46 12.38 -22.12
N LEU A 32 50.76 13.07 -21.25
CA LEU A 32 49.32 12.83 -21.08
C LEU A 32 48.68 13.37 -22.35
N PRO A 33 47.94 12.55 -23.13
CA PRO A 33 47.07 13.11 -24.14
C PRO A 33 46.15 14.08 -23.40
N ALA A 34 46.12 15.33 -23.89
CA ALA A 34 45.12 16.29 -23.40
C ALA A 34 43.75 15.63 -23.59
N GLY A 35 43.25 15.04 -22.53
CA GLY A 35 41.88 14.58 -22.48
C GLY A 35 41.03 15.81 -22.78
N GLN A 36 40.33 15.77 -23.88
CA GLN A 36 39.28 16.75 -24.13
C GLN A 36 38.38 16.69 -22.93
N THR A 37 38.50 17.67 -22.04
CA THR A 37 37.52 17.93 -21.03
C THR A 37 36.25 18.29 -21.79
N VAL A 38 35.35 17.32 -21.91
CA VAL A 38 34.00 17.59 -22.37
C VAL A 38 33.40 18.53 -21.32
N ASP A 39 33.20 19.77 -21.76
CA ASP A 39 32.65 20.82 -20.88
C ASP A 39 31.17 20.46 -20.60
N TYR A 40 30.93 19.72 -19.54
CA TYR A 40 29.56 19.29 -19.12
C TYR A 40 28.65 20.48 -18.77
N ALA A 41 29.19 21.67 -18.65
CA ALA A 41 28.44 22.90 -18.33
C ALA A 41 27.52 23.40 -19.45
N SER A 42 27.57 22.81 -20.65
CA SER A 42 26.81 23.27 -21.82
C SER A 42 25.82 22.28 -22.41
N ILE A 43 25.54 21.16 -21.73
CA ILE A 43 24.58 20.17 -22.21
C ILE A 43 23.16 20.65 -21.85
N GLU A 44 22.38 20.99 -22.88
CA GLU A 44 20.98 21.35 -22.71
C GLU A 44 20.13 20.08 -22.50
N SER A 45 19.29 20.07 -21.44
CA SER A 45 18.40 18.96 -21.17
C SER A 45 16.98 19.29 -21.64
N VAL A 46 16.41 18.41 -22.47
CA VAL A 46 15.01 18.46 -22.90
C VAL A 46 14.25 17.38 -22.16
N VAL A 47 13.36 17.81 -21.27
CA VAL A 47 12.56 16.89 -20.44
C VAL A 47 11.22 16.66 -21.10
N THR A 48 10.85 15.41 -21.33
CA THR A 48 9.59 15.03 -21.99
C THR A 48 8.96 13.83 -21.26
N ARG A 49 7.64 13.81 -21.19
CA ARG A 49 6.91 12.67 -20.62
C ARG A 49 6.79 11.55 -21.65
N GLN A 50 6.87 10.31 -21.24
CA GLN A 50 6.59 9.13 -22.09
C GLN A 50 5.21 9.27 -22.77
N GLY A 51 5.16 9.06 -24.07
CA GLY A 51 3.98 9.18 -24.91
C GLY A 51 3.77 10.57 -25.53
N ASP A 52 4.44 11.60 -25.02
CA ASP A 52 4.38 12.95 -25.56
C ASP A 52 5.32 13.10 -26.78
N THR A 53 5.32 14.29 -27.38
CA THR A 53 6.24 14.65 -28.48
C THR A 53 7.40 15.47 -27.93
N ALA A 54 8.63 15.03 -28.18
CA ALA A 54 9.85 15.79 -27.90
C ALA A 54 10.22 16.66 -29.11
N LEU A 55 10.66 17.88 -28.84
CA LEU A 55 11.25 18.78 -29.82
C LEU A 55 12.65 19.18 -29.35
N LEU A 56 13.67 18.65 -30.03
CA LEU A 56 15.08 18.96 -29.80
C LEU A 56 15.48 20.11 -30.74
N ARG A 57 15.67 21.30 -30.17
CA ARG A 57 15.88 22.52 -30.94
C ARG A 57 17.36 22.76 -31.26
N CYS A 58 17.64 22.97 -32.54
CA CYS A 58 18.93 23.39 -33.02
C CYS A 58 18.74 24.65 -33.91
N THR A 59 19.22 25.79 -33.41
CA THR A 59 19.08 27.08 -34.06
C THR A 59 20.44 27.68 -34.33
N SER A 60 20.61 28.29 -35.47
CA SER A 60 21.81 29.05 -35.85
C SER A 60 21.46 29.94 -37.05
N ASP A 61 22.13 31.06 -37.17
CA ASP A 61 21.94 31.94 -38.31
C ASP A 61 22.47 31.31 -39.60
N GLY A 62 21.70 31.39 -40.69
CA GLY A 62 22.12 30.98 -42.02
C GLY A 62 22.45 29.50 -42.15
N ILE A 63 21.63 28.57 -41.61
CA ILE A 63 21.84 27.14 -41.72
C ILE A 63 21.75 26.68 -43.18
N SER A 64 22.85 26.22 -43.77
CA SER A 64 22.93 25.66 -45.11
C SER A 64 22.77 24.14 -45.13
N LYS A 65 23.33 23.42 -44.14
CA LYS A 65 23.22 21.97 -43.97
C LYS A 65 23.19 21.60 -42.49
N GLY A 66 22.51 20.51 -42.17
CA GLY A 66 22.43 20.00 -40.81
C GLY A 66 22.48 18.48 -40.76
N ALA A 67 22.85 17.94 -39.60
CA ALA A 67 22.78 16.51 -39.29
C ALA A 67 22.35 16.31 -37.84
N TRP A 68 21.49 15.33 -37.63
CA TRP A 68 21.12 14.84 -36.29
C TRP A 68 21.67 13.44 -36.06
N LEU A 69 22.30 13.26 -34.92
CA LEU A 69 22.83 11.96 -34.48
C LEU A 69 22.22 11.59 -33.13
N ASN A 70 21.93 10.30 -32.95
CA ASN A 70 21.69 9.70 -31.64
C ASN A 70 22.91 8.84 -31.32
N ARG A 71 23.64 9.20 -30.27
CA ARG A 71 24.97 8.63 -29.97
C ARG A 71 25.88 8.75 -31.22
N SER A 72 26.14 7.63 -31.90
CA SER A 72 27.01 7.60 -33.13
C SER A 72 26.20 7.31 -34.41
N SER A 73 24.87 7.16 -34.31
CA SER A 73 24.03 6.82 -35.45
C SER A 73 23.39 8.07 -36.05
N ILE A 74 23.50 8.22 -37.36
CA ILE A 74 22.88 9.34 -38.09
C ILE A 74 21.36 9.08 -38.17
N ILE A 75 20.59 10.08 -37.78
CA ILE A 75 19.11 10.09 -37.89
C ILE A 75 18.68 10.82 -39.14
N PHE A 76 19.23 12.02 -39.35
CA PHE A 76 19.03 12.87 -40.52
C PHE A 76 20.37 13.45 -41.00
N ALA A 77 20.51 13.58 -42.32
CA ALA A 77 21.59 14.34 -42.96
C ALA A 77 20.95 15.25 -44.02
N GLY A 78 20.95 16.56 -43.79
CA GLY A 78 20.09 17.48 -44.53
C GLY A 78 18.62 17.10 -44.38
N ASN A 79 17.89 17.00 -45.47
CA ASN A 79 16.52 16.55 -45.49
C ASN A 79 16.35 15.03 -45.67
N ASP A 80 17.47 14.32 -45.81
CA ASP A 80 17.46 12.87 -46.03
C ASP A 80 17.35 12.14 -44.68
N LYS A 81 16.32 11.34 -44.55
CA LYS A 81 16.07 10.50 -43.37
C LYS A 81 16.85 9.21 -43.47
N TRP A 82 17.78 8.97 -42.52
CA TRP A 82 18.56 7.75 -42.41
C TRP A 82 18.00 6.78 -41.39
N SER A 83 17.19 7.29 -40.43
CA SER A 83 16.49 6.47 -39.44
C SER A 83 15.30 5.75 -40.05
N VAL A 84 15.13 4.48 -39.70
CA VAL A 84 13.91 3.70 -40.06
C VAL A 84 12.74 3.96 -39.11
N ASP A 85 12.94 4.70 -38.03
CA ASP A 85 11.90 5.01 -37.04
C ASP A 85 10.88 5.99 -37.62
N PRO A 86 9.60 5.59 -37.79
CA PRO A 86 8.57 6.45 -38.37
C PRO A 86 8.22 7.66 -37.48
N ARG A 87 8.54 7.61 -36.19
CA ARG A 87 8.21 8.64 -35.20
C ARG A 87 9.05 9.90 -35.32
N VAL A 88 10.21 9.81 -35.96
CA VAL A 88 11.14 10.93 -36.08
C VAL A 88 10.89 11.73 -37.37
N SER A 89 10.93 13.05 -37.23
CA SER A 89 10.83 14.02 -38.32
C SER A 89 11.74 15.22 -38.06
N ILE A 90 12.02 16.01 -39.11
CA ILE A 90 12.84 17.21 -39.02
C ILE A 90 12.02 18.44 -39.32
N ILE A 91 12.29 19.52 -38.59
CA ILE A 91 11.80 20.89 -38.92
C ILE A 91 13.02 21.66 -39.37
N SER A 92 13.08 22.00 -40.67
CA SER A 92 14.22 22.70 -41.29
C SER A 92 13.78 24.02 -41.90
N THR A 93 14.42 25.08 -41.42
CA THR A 93 14.29 26.45 -41.96
C THR A 93 15.68 27.06 -42.13
N GLY A 94 15.79 28.29 -42.58
CA GLY A 94 17.11 28.96 -42.65
C GLY A 94 17.74 29.25 -41.30
N GLU A 95 17.03 29.18 -40.22
CA GLU A 95 17.49 29.48 -38.84
C GLU A 95 17.27 28.33 -37.86
N GLU A 96 16.50 27.30 -38.22
CA GLU A 96 16.16 26.16 -37.33
C GLU A 96 16.37 24.83 -38.07
N TYR A 97 16.97 23.87 -37.37
CA TYR A 97 17.13 22.48 -37.80
C TYR A 97 16.84 21.55 -36.63
N SER A 98 15.53 21.46 -36.31
CA SER A 98 15.06 20.78 -35.06
C SER A 98 14.58 19.36 -35.34
N LEU A 99 14.92 18.43 -34.42
CA LEU A 99 14.45 17.05 -34.45
C LEU A 99 13.17 16.90 -33.61
N GLN A 100 12.13 16.38 -34.22
CA GLN A 100 10.88 16.04 -33.54
C GLN A 100 10.78 14.52 -33.41
N ILE A 101 10.45 14.04 -32.20
CA ILE A 101 10.19 12.63 -31.89
C ILE A 101 8.79 12.53 -31.32
N GLN A 102 7.87 11.88 -32.05
CA GLN A 102 6.50 11.65 -31.59
C GLN A 102 6.40 10.41 -30.72
N LYS A 103 5.47 10.41 -29.75
CA LYS A 103 5.24 9.27 -28.84
C LYS A 103 6.52 8.74 -28.24
N VAL A 104 7.25 9.64 -27.58
CA VAL A 104 8.54 9.35 -26.94
C VAL A 104 8.42 8.14 -26.00
N ASP A 105 9.38 7.21 -26.09
CA ASP A 105 9.47 6.06 -25.23
C ASP A 105 10.77 6.13 -24.37
N VAL A 106 10.86 5.28 -23.35
CA VAL A 106 12.04 5.21 -22.46
C VAL A 106 13.34 4.91 -23.20
N THR A 107 13.27 4.22 -24.33
CA THR A 107 14.41 3.92 -25.21
C THR A 107 14.97 5.14 -25.96
N ASP A 108 14.19 6.22 -26.05
CA ASP A 108 14.61 7.48 -26.67
C ASP A 108 15.43 8.35 -25.70
N ASP A 109 15.48 8.01 -24.42
CA ASP A 109 16.30 8.71 -23.40
C ASP A 109 17.78 8.62 -23.75
N GLY A 110 18.46 9.77 -23.80
CA GLY A 110 19.89 9.79 -24.08
C GLY A 110 20.37 11.03 -24.79
N MET A 111 21.62 10.95 -25.29
CA MET A 111 22.31 12.06 -25.91
C MET A 111 22.06 12.14 -27.42
N TYR A 112 21.61 13.32 -27.83
CA TYR A 112 21.47 13.69 -29.24
C TYR A 112 22.45 14.80 -29.60
N THR A 113 22.99 14.76 -30.80
CA THR A 113 23.92 15.78 -31.32
C THR A 113 23.35 16.39 -32.57
N CYS A 114 23.21 17.72 -32.55
CA CYS A 114 22.97 18.51 -33.73
C CYS A 114 24.29 19.08 -34.24
N SER A 115 24.56 18.88 -35.51
CA SER A 115 25.71 19.52 -36.22
C SER A 115 25.13 20.29 -37.40
N VAL A 116 25.32 21.60 -37.42
CA VAL A 116 24.88 22.47 -38.51
C VAL A 116 26.06 23.18 -39.15
N GLN A 117 25.98 23.40 -40.45
CA GLN A 117 26.89 24.22 -41.20
C GLN A 117 26.21 25.58 -41.43
N SER A 118 26.81 26.64 -40.90
CA SER A 118 26.36 28.04 -41.09
C SER A 118 27.56 28.95 -41.36
N GLU A 119 27.29 30.22 -41.63
CA GLU A 119 28.32 31.24 -41.90
C GLU A 119 29.34 31.38 -40.76
N HIS A 120 28.96 31.12 -39.52
CA HIS A 120 29.76 31.26 -38.31
C HIS A 120 30.42 29.94 -37.84
N ASN A 121 30.30 28.83 -38.59
CA ASN A 121 30.83 27.51 -38.22
C ASN A 121 30.55 27.13 -36.77
N PRO A 122 29.26 27.00 -36.35
CA PRO A 122 28.91 26.72 -34.97
C PRO A 122 29.47 25.35 -34.56
N LYS A 123 29.82 25.24 -33.26
CA LYS A 123 30.20 23.97 -32.64
C LYS A 123 28.98 23.02 -32.61
N PRO A 124 29.21 21.69 -32.67
CA PRO A 124 28.08 20.74 -32.44
C PRO A 124 27.38 21.01 -31.14
N LYS A 125 26.04 21.02 -31.17
CA LYS A 125 25.18 21.17 -29.98
C LYS A 125 24.79 19.81 -29.46
N HIS A 126 25.04 19.56 -28.16
CA HIS A 126 24.68 18.34 -27.48
C HIS A 126 23.44 18.58 -26.65
N LEU A 127 22.42 17.73 -26.83
CA LEU A 127 21.17 17.77 -26.08
C LEU A 127 20.91 16.43 -25.41
N HIS A 128 20.49 16.46 -24.16
CA HIS A 128 20.08 15.27 -23.42
C HIS A 128 18.56 15.21 -23.38
N LEU A 129 17.97 14.25 -24.11
CA LEU A 129 16.54 13.96 -23.97
C LEU A 129 16.34 13.12 -22.71
N VAL A 130 15.63 13.65 -21.74
CA VAL A 130 15.28 13.01 -20.49
C VAL A 130 13.81 12.59 -20.53
N VAL A 131 13.55 11.29 -20.59
CA VAL A 131 12.20 10.76 -20.65
C VAL A 131 11.68 10.47 -19.25
N LYS A 132 10.61 11.14 -18.88
CA LYS A 132 9.89 10.94 -17.61
C LYS A 132 8.75 9.94 -17.78
N VAL A 133 8.62 9.03 -16.81
CA VAL A 133 7.61 7.96 -16.82
C VAL A 133 6.68 8.11 -15.63
N PRO A 134 5.36 8.17 -15.84
CA PRO A 134 4.39 8.17 -14.76
C PRO A 134 4.53 6.95 -13.86
N PRO A 135 4.10 7.04 -12.58
CA PRO A 135 4.12 5.89 -11.68
C PRO A 135 3.09 4.86 -12.13
N LYS A 136 3.42 3.58 -12.05
CA LYS A 136 2.51 2.48 -12.35
C LYS A 136 2.78 1.27 -11.46
N ILE A 137 1.77 0.86 -10.69
CA ILE A 137 1.81 -0.36 -9.88
C ILE A 137 1.64 -1.56 -10.81
N TYR A 138 2.65 -2.42 -10.89
CA TYR A 138 2.64 -3.62 -11.73
C TYR A 138 2.40 -4.90 -10.92
N ASP A 139 2.72 -4.92 -9.62
CA ASP A 139 2.46 -6.05 -8.75
C ASP A 139 1.94 -5.58 -7.39
N ILE A 140 0.96 -6.32 -6.84
CA ILE A 140 0.35 -6.08 -5.53
C ILE A 140 -0.21 -7.39 -4.96
N SER A 141 -0.13 -7.56 -3.64
CA SER A 141 -0.72 -8.69 -2.94
C SER A 141 -2.20 -8.86 -3.26
N SER A 142 -2.64 -10.11 -3.32
CA SER A 142 -4.06 -10.45 -3.42
C SER A 142 -4.79 -10.22 -2.09
N ASP A 143 -6.14 -10.17 -2.16
CA ASP A 143 -6.98 -10.16 -0.96
C ASP A 143 -6.69 -11.35 -0.06
N ILE A 144 -6.62 -11.11 1.25
CA ILE A 144 -6.29 -12.15 2.22
C ILE A 144 -7.30 -12.24 3.35
N THR A 145 -7.42 -13.44 3.91
CA THR A 145 -8.22 -13.73 5.09
C THR A 145 -7.34 -14.43 6.11
N VAL A 146 -7.17 -13.84 7.29
CA VAL A 146 -6.27 -14.31 8.35
C VAL A 146 -6.98 -14.41 9.69
N ASN A 147 -6.43 -15.18 10.61
CA ASN A 147 -6.92 -15.22 11.99
C ASN A 147 -6.38 -14.01 12.78
N GLU A 148 -7.19 -13.52 13.72
CA GLU A 148 -6.73 -12.49 14.68
C GLU A 148 -5.45 -12.96 15.40
N GLY A 149 -4.50 -12.03 15.59
CA GLY A 149 -3.20 -12.32 16.20
C GLY A 149 -2.13 -12.80 15.21
N SER A 150 -2.47 -13.06 13.94
CA SER A 150 -1.50 -13.45 12.90
C SER A 150 -0.64 -12.27 12.47
N ASN A 151 0.54 -12.57 11.89
CA ASN A 151 1.35 -11.58 11.19
C ASN A 151 0.94 -11.54 9.73
N VAL A 152 0.88 -10.33 9.17
CA VAL A 152 0.50 -10.05 7.78
C VAL A 152 1.61 -9.26 7.12
N SER A 153 1.97 -9.63 5.90
CA SER A 153 2.88 -8.88 5.04
C SER A 153 2.22 -8.68 3.68
N LEU A 154 2.01 -7.43 3.29
CA LEU A 154 1.51 -7.05 1.97
C LEU A 154 2.66 -6.47 1.17
N ILE A 155 2.71 -6.76 -0.13
CA ILE A 155 3.68 -6.21 -1.07
C ILE A 155 2.97 -5.36 -2.11
N CYS A 156 3.64 -4.27 -2.53
CA CYS A 156 3.23 -3.44 -3.65
C CYS A 156 4.48 -2.91 -4.33
N THR A 157 4.61 -3.17 -5.62
CA THR A 157 5.74 -2.71 -6.43
C THR A 157 5.26 -1.88 -7.61
N ALA A 158 6.02 -0.85 -7.93
CA ALA A 158 5.68 0.07 -8.99
C ALA A 158 6.90 0.42 -9.84
N SER A 159 6.66 0.89 -11.05
CA SER A 159 7.66 1.42 -11.97
C SER A 159 7.35 2.88 -12.30
N GLY A 160 8.37 3.62 -12.69
CA GLY A 160 8.28 5.02 -13.09
C GLY A 160 9.67 5.64 -13.18
N LYS A 161 9.76 6.85 -13.77
CA LYS A 161 11.02 7.59 -13.86
C LYS A 161 10.73 9.10 -13.63
N PRO A 162 11.12 9.67 -12.51
CA PRO A 162 11.84 9.08 -11.36
C PRO A 162 11.15 7.90 -10.73
N GLU A 163 11.95 7.06 -10.01
CA GLU A 163 11.42 5.92 -9.27
C GLU A 163 10.32 6.38 -8.29
N PRO A 164 9.12 5.73 -8.31
CA PRO A 164 8.03 6.13 -7.45
C PRO A 164 8.28 5.84 -5.98
N THR A 165 7.82 6.73 -5.13
CA THR A 165 7.70 6.47 -3.68
C THR A 165 6.42 5.70 -3.44
N ILE A 166 6.51 4.56 -2.73
CA ILE A 166 5.37 3.73 -2.36
C ILE A 166 4.96 4.06 -0.93
N SER A 167 3.66 4.20 -0.72
CA SER A 167 3.06 4.39 0.60
C SER A 167 1.79 3.58 0.75
N TRP A 168 1.52 3.14 2.00
CA TRP A 168 0.33 2.40 2.36
C TRP A 168 -0.58 3.19 3.28
N ARG A 169 -1.89 3.01 3.15
CA ARG A 169 -2.87 3.50 4.12
C ARG A 169 -4.00 2.50 4.33
N HIS A 170 -4.47 2.39 5.55
CA HIS A 170 -5.72 1.68 5.86
C HIS A 170 -6.88 2.62 5.60
N ILE A 171 -7.81 2.23 4.73
CA ILE A 171 -8.99 3.02 4.39
C ILE A 171 -10.04 2.84 5.48
N THR A 172 -10.02 3.73 6.45
CA THR A 172 -11.00 3.81 7.55
C THR A 172 -11.36 5.28 7.79
N PRO A 173 -12.43 5.58 8.53
CA PRO A 173 -12.75 6.96 8.91
C PRO A 173 -11.60 7.67 9.66
N LEU A 174 -10.73 6.90 10.31
CA LEU A 174 -9.51 7.36 11.00
C LEU A 174 -8.28 6.93 10.20
N ALA A 175 -8.20 7.31 8.92
CA ALA A 175 -7.16 6.89 7.99
C ALA A 175 -5.77 6.80 8.65
N ARG A 176 -5.26 5.57 8.85
CA ARG A 176 -3.92 5.33 9.39
C ARG A 176 -2.96 5.25 8.21
N LYS A 177 -1.98 6.14 8.19
CA LYS A 177 -0.84 6.05 7.27
C LYS A 177 0.24 5.16 7.89
N PHE A 178 0.90 4.39 7.05
CA PHE A 178 2.06 3.59 7.41
C PHE A 178 3.34 4.20 6.85
N ASP A 179 4.48 3.70 7.28
CA ASP A 179 5.77 4.10 6.73
C ASP A 179 5.83 3.79 5.22
N SER A 180 6.59 4.60 4.49
CA SER A 180 6.79 4.40 3.06
C SER A 180 7.66 3.17 2.79
N GLY A 181 7.30 2.40 1.76
CA GLY A 181 8.02 1.22 1.34
C GLY A 181 7.13 0.23 0.59
N GLU A 182 7.76 -0.70 -0.12
CA GLU A 182 7.06 -1.73 -0.89
C GLU A 182 6.28 -2.72 0.02
N TYR A 183 6.76 -2.93 1.23
CA TYR A 183 6.18 -3.89 2.17
C TYR A 183 5.44 -3.19 3.30
N LEU A 184 4.21 -3.65 3.55
CA LEU A 184 3.46 -3.34 4.75
C LEU A 184 3.44 -4.57 5.66
N ASN A 185 4.13 -4.46 6.80
CA ASN A 185 4.19 -5.54 7.79
C ASN A 185 3.34 -5.17 9.01
N ILE A 186 2.37 -6.04 9.34
CA ILE A 186 1.49 -5.90 10.50
C ILE A 186 1.72 -7.12 11.40
N THR A 187 2.20 -6.89 12.61
CA THR A 187 2.40 -7.95 13.61
C THR A 187 1.20 -8.04 14.53
N GLY A 188 0.69 -9.25 14.75
CA GLY A 188 -0.43 -9.49 15.65
C GLY A 188 -1.69 -8.75 15.24
N ILE A 189 -2.15 -8.91 14.00
CA ILE A 189 -3.29 -8.19 13.44
C ILE A 189 -4.55 -8.36 14.30
N THR A 190 -5.28 -7.27 14.53
CA THR A 190 -6.49 -7.24 15.36
C THR A 190 -7.74 -7.10 14.50
N ARG A 191 -8.91 -7.44 15.04
CA ARG A 191 -10.20 -7.40 14.33
C ARG A 191 -10.59 -6.02 13.80
N ASP A 192 -10.18 -4.95 14.47
CA ASP A 192 -10.40 -3.56 14.06
C ASP A 192 -9.50 -3.14 12.87
N GLN A 193 -8.48 -3.93 12.54
CA GLN A 193 -7.63 -3.74 11.38
C GLN A 193 -8.14 -4.46 10.12
N THR A 194 -9.31 -5.08 10.20
CA THR A 194 -10.03 -5.56 8.99
C THR A 194 -10.37 -4.38 8.08
N GLY A 195 -10.29 -4.56 6.76
CA GLY A 195 -10.66 -3.51 5.81
C GLY A 195 -9.79 -3.48 4.57
N ASP A 196 -9.90 -2.37 3.85
CA ASP A 196 -9.16 -2.13 2.62
C ASP A 196 -7.87 -1.36 2.90
N TYR A 197 -6.77 -1.88 2.38
CA TYR A 197 -5.45 -1.28 2.43
C TYR A 197 -5.09 -0.77 1.05
N GLU A 198 -4.84 0.52 0.93
CA GLU A 198 -4.48 1.15 -0.32
C GLU A 198 -2.97 1.34 -0.41
N CYS A 199 -2.40 0.83 -1.48
CA CYS A 199 -1.05 1.18 -1.94
C CYS A 199 -1.14 2.36 -2.91
N SER A 200 -0.27 3.33 -2.73
CA SER A 200 -0.12 4.50 -3.59
C SER A 200 1.33 4.64 -4.05
N ALA A 201 1.54 4.60 -5.36
CA ALA A 201 2.82 4.87 -5.99
C ALA A 201 2.83 6.29 -6.56
N MET A 202 3.80 7.10 -6.17
CA MET A 202 3.84 8.53 -6.49
C MET A 202 5.23 8.96 -6.98
N ASN A 203 5.25 9.71 -8.08
CA ASN A 203 6.36 10.56 -8.49
C ASN A 203 5.81 11.93 -8.93
N ASP A 204 6.68 12.86 -9.33
CA ASP A 204 6.32 14.24 -9.71
C ASP A 204 5.80 14.37 -11.16
N ILE A 205 5.54 13.25 -11.85
CA ILE A 205 5.22 13.25 -13.30
C ILE A 205 3.72 13.21 -13.55
N ALA A 206 2.97 12.51 -12.70
CA ALA A 206 1.53 12.38 -12.84
C ALA A 206 0.85 12.19 -11.47
N SER A 207 -0.49 12.14 -11.47
CA SER A 207 -1.24 11.71 -10.30
C SER A 207 -0.80 10.31 -9.85
N PRO A 208 -0.83 10.03 -8.53
CA PRO A 208 -0.47 8.73 -8.01
C PRO A 208 -1.28 7.59 -8.66
N ASP A 209 -0.62 6.48 -8.95
CA ASP A 209 -1.31 5.21 -9.24
C ASP A 209 -1.65 4.52 -7.93
N THR A 210 -2.90 4.06 -7.77
CA THR A 210 -3.39 3.46 -6.53
C THR A 210 -4.06 2.12 -6.77
N LYS A 211 -3.81 1.16 -5.88
CA LYS A 211 -4.49 -0.14 -5.85
C LYS A 211 -4.81 -0.53 -4.42
N THR A 212 -5.85 -1.36 -4.24
CA THR A 212 -6.31 -1.80 -2.92
C THR A 212 -6.20 -3.30 -2.74
N VAL A 213 -5.94 -3.71 -1.49
CA VAL A 213 -5.95 -5.09 -1.02
C VAL A 213 -6.93 -5.18 0.15
N LYS A 214 -7.83 -6.15 0.10
CA LYS A 214 -8.77 -6.41 1.19
C LYS A 214 -8.19 -7.41 2.18
N VAL A 215 -8.17 -7.02 3.46
CA VAL A 215 -7.76 -7.87 4.57
C VAL A 215 -8.96 -8.17 5.45
N ILE A 216 -9.29 -9.46 5.60
CA ILE A 216 -10.37 -9.93 6.49
C ILE A 216 -9.75 -10.63 7.68
N VAL A 217 -10.01 -10.13 8.88
CA VAL A 217 -9.56 -10.73 10.14
C VAL A 217 -10.67 -11.57 10.73
N LYS A 218 -10.41 -12.88 10.85
CA LYS A 218 -11.33 -13.85 11.48
C LYS A 218 -11.06 -13.93 12.98
N PHE A 219 -12.12 -14.02 13.77
CA PHE A 219 -12.04 -14.14 15.22
C PHE A 219 -13.18 -14.94 15.82
N ALA A 220 -12.92 -15.54 16.99
CA ALA A 220 -13.90 -16.25 17.77
C ALA A 220 -15.01 -15.31 18.29
N PRO A 221 -16.22 -15.82 18.57
CA PRO A 221 -17.31 -15.00 19.10
C PRO A 221 -16.94 -14.28 20.40
N ALA A 222 -17.35 -13.01 20.48
CA ALA A 222 -17.32 -12.22 21.69
C ALA A 222 -18.73 -11.67 21.94
N ILE A 223 -19.38 -12.09 23.04
CA ILE A 223 -20.68 -11.58 23.45
C ILE A 223 -20.45 -10.23 24.13
N HIS A 224 -21.03 -9.17 23.59
CA HIS A 224 -20.90 -7.82 24.10
C HIS A 224 -22.19 -7.29 24.73
N GLU A 225 -23.33 -7.94 24.49
CA GLU A 225 -24.60 -7.60 25.13
C GLU A 225 -25.40 -8.86 25.44
N MET A 226 -25.88 -8.95 26.69
CA MET A 226 -26.84 -9.95 27.17
C MET A 226 -27.85 -9.24 28.05
N LYS A 227 -29.10 -9.16 27.60
CA LYS A 227 -30.17 -8.41 28.30
C LYS A 227 -31.41 -9.23 28.50
N SER A 228 -32.01 -9.08 29.65
CA SER A 228 -33.40 -9.47 29.97
C SER A 228 -34.09 -8.37 30.79
N HIS A 229 -35.38 -8.38 30.83
CA HIS A 229 -36.16 -7.50 31.69
C HIS A 229 -37.02 -8.35 32.60
N GLY A 230 -37.27 -7.88 33.81
CA GLY A 230 -38.27 -8.50 34.71
C GLY A 230 -39.64 -8.56 34.01
N VAL A 231 -40.34 -9.64 34.21
CA VAL A 231 -41.65 -9.89 33.57
C VAL A 231 -42.60 -10.57 34.54
N GLY A 232 -43.88 -10.18 34.52
CA GLY A 232 -44.94 -10.81 35.34
C GLY A 232 -45.41 -12.15 34.77
N LEU A 233 -46.07 -12.94 35.61
CA LEU A 233 -46.74 -14.20 35.23
C LEU A 233 -47.73 -13.98 34.08
N GLY A 234 -47.85 -14.95 33.19
CA GLY A 234 -48.71 -14.90 32.00
C GLY A 234 -48.25 -13.95 30.90
N ARG A 235 -47.25 -13.14 31.14
CA ARG A 235 -46.67 -12.20 30.15
C ARG A 235 -45.63 -12.87 29.27
N THR A 236 -45.15 -12.13 28.26
CA THR A 236 -44.06 -12.57 27.35
C THR A 236 -42.75 -11.96 27.77
N ALA A 237 -41.73 -12.79 27.98
CA ALA A 237 -40.36 -12.39 28.23
C ALA A 237 -39.56 -12.35 26.95
N LEU A 238 -38.65 -11.37 26.85
CA LEU A 238 -37.68 -11.25 25.77
C LEU A 238 -36.28 -11.22 26.37
N LEU A 239 -35.40 -12.12 25.87
CA LEU A 239 -33.98 -12.14 26.20
C LEU A 239 -33.19 -11.89 24.92
N ARG A 240 -32.20 -11.01 24.98
CA ARG A 240 -31.40 -10.61 23.81
C ARG A 240 -29.94 -10.91 24.08
N CYS A 241 -29.29 -11.55 23.11
CA CYS A 241 -27.88 -11.86 23.12
C CYS A 241 -27.24 -11.30 21.83
N GLU A 242 -26.22 -10.47 21.96
CA GLU A 242 -25.48 -9.94 20.83
C GLU A 242 -24.03 -10.35 20.91
N ALA A 243 -23.51 -10.83 19.77
CA ALA A 243 -22.13 -11.28 19.65
C ALA A 243 -21.51 -10.83 18.33
N ALA A 244 -20.26 -10.40 18.38
CA ALA A 244 -19.43 -10.16 17.21
C ALA A 244 -18.55 -11.38 16.94
N ALA A 245 -18.46 -11.80 15.67
CA ALA A 245 -17.59 -12.89 15.22
C ALA A 245 -17.40 -12.85 13.70
N VAL A 246 -16.27 -13.32 13.22
CA VAL A 246 -16.03 -13.60 11.81
C VAL A 246 -15.38 -14.99 11.69
N PRO A 247 -15.99 -15.95 11.03
CA PRO A 247 -17.33 -15.96 10.44
C PRO A 247 -18.46 -15.71 11.45
N THR A 248 -19.65 -15.34 10.95
CA THR A 248 -20.85 -15.10 11.75
C THR A 248 -21.14 -16.28 12.68
N PRO A 249 -21.50 -16.03 13.95
CA PRO A 249 -21.74 -17.09 14.93
C PRO A 249 -23.10 -17.74 14.76
N THR A 250 -23.20 -18.99 15.18
CA THR A 250 -24.46 -19.66 15.50
C THR A 250 -24.80 -19.42 16.97
N PHE A 251 -26.09 -19.38 17.32
CA PHE A 251 -26.56 -19.15 18.68
C PHE A 251 -27.34 -20.35 19.22
N GLU A 252 -27.09 -20.69 20.48
CA GLU A 252 -27.85 -21.67 21.26
C GLU A 252 -28.23 -21.09 22.61
N TRP A 253 -29.38 -21.50 23.12
CA TRP A 253 -29.87 -21.06 24.40
C TRP A 253 -29.99 -22.23 25.36
N TYR A 254 -29.71 -21.95 26.65
CA TYR A 254 -29.76 -22.92 27.73
C TYR A 254 -30.45 -22.31 28.94
N LYS A 255 -31.15 -23.15 29.70
CA LYS A 255 -31.64 -22.84 31.03
C LYS A 255 -31.05 -23.88 31.98
N GLY A 256 -30.13 -23.44 32.86
CA GLY A 256 -29.23 -24.39 33.53
C GLY A 256 -28.44 -25.19 32.48
N ASP A 257 -28.39 -26.51 32.63
CA ASP A 257 -27.71 -27.42 31.69
C ASP A 257 -28.60 -27.88 30.51
N LYS A 258 -29.88 -27.48 30.51
CA LYS A 258 -30.83 -27.92 29.49
C LYS A 258 -30.87 -26.97 28.31
N ARG A 259 -30.58 -27.52 27.10
CA ARG A 259 -30.77 -26.77 25.85
C ARG A 259 -32.23 -26.43 25.61
N ILE A 260 -32.50 -25.20 25.21
CA ILE A 260 -33.81 -24.67 24.88
C ILE A 260 -34.04 -24.82 23.37
N ASN A 261 -35.15 -25.45 23.01
CA ASN A 261 -35.57 -25.59 21.62
C ASN A 261 -36.84 -24.77 21.38
N LYS A 262 -37.09 -24.42 20.10
CA LYS A 262 -38.35 -23.80 19.65
C LYS A 262 -39.54 -24.71 19.97
N GLY A 263 -40.66 -24.12 20.40
CA GLY A 263 -41.89 -24.82 20.71
C GLY A 263 -42.36 -24.61 22.12
N GLN A 264 -43.61 -25.02 22.44
CA GLN A 264 -44.22 -24.91 23.78
C GLN A 264 -44.16 -23.47 24.38
N GLY A 265 -44.47 -22.46 23.57
CA GLY A 265 -44.42 -21.07 23.99
C GLY A 265 -43.01 -20.43 23.95
N ILE A 266 -42.03 -21.12 23.39
CA ILE A 266 -40.68 -20.61 23.16
C ILE A 266 -40.44 -20.36 21.66
N ASP A 267 -40.01 -19.15 21.35
CA ASP A 267 -39.50 -18.80 20.00
C ASP A 267 -38.07 -18.29 20.08
N ILE A 268 -37.28 -18.68 19.07
CA ILE A 268 -35.86 -18.25 18.96
C ILE A 268 -35.67 -17.67 17.55
N LYS A 269 -35.22 -16.40 17.48
CA LYS A 269 -34.92 -15.71 16.25
C LYS A 269 -33.43 -15.38 16.23
N ASN A 270 -32.69 -16.08 15.37
CA ASN A 270 -31.27 -15.85 15.16
C ASN A 270 -31.07 -14.93 13.95
N LEU A 271 -30.22 -13.92 14.11
CA LEU A 271 -29.69 -13.02 13.09
C LEU A 271 -28.16 -13.18 13.04
N SER A 272 -27.49 -12.51 12.13
CA SER A 272 -26.03 -12.65 11.97
C SER A 272 -25.22 -12.28 13.21
N SER A 273 -25.63 -11.24 13.95
CA SER A 273 -24.91 -10.75 15.15
C SER A 273 -25.73 -10.82 16.43
N ARG A 274 -26.97 -11.35 16.37
CA ARG A 274 -27.92 -11.28 17.49
C ARG A 274 -28.85 -12.46 17.50
N SER A 275 -29.20 -12.92 18.72
CA SER A 275 -30.25 -13.88 18.95
C SER A 275 -31.29 -13.32 19.97
N VAL A 276 -32.56 -13.52 19.68
CA VAL A 276 -33.64 -13.16 20.58
C VAL A 276 -34.42 -14.41 20.98
N LEU A 277 -34.45 -14.70 22.27
CA LEU A 277 -35.28 -15.73 22.86
C LEU A 277 -36.55 -15.09 23.40
N THR A 278 -37.68 -15.58 22.92
CA THR A 278 -39.05 -15.18 23.39
C THR A 278 -39.64 -16.31 24.19
N VAL A 279 -40.08 -16.02 25.41
CA VAL A 279 -40.78 -16.96 26.28
C VAL A 279 -42.19 -16.41 26.51
N ASN A 280 -43.17 -17.02 25.85
CA ASN A 280 -44.60 -16.64 25.97
C ASN A 280 -45.22 -17.31 27.19
N ASN A 281 -46.19 -16.64 27.79
CA ASN A 281 -46.97 -17.15 28.93
C ASN A 281 -46.06 -17.60 30.09
N MET A 282 -45.42 -16.63 30.74
CA MET A 282 -44.49 -16.87 31.86
C MET A 282 -45.17 -17.59 33.01
N THR A 283 -44.57 -18.68 33.47
CA THR A 283 -44.94 -19.49 34.63
C THR A 283 -43.73 -19.51 35.62
N GLU A 284 -43.97 -19.88 36.88
CA GLU A 284 -42.94 -19.87 37.92
C GLU A 284 -41.72 -20.69 37.56
N ASP A 285 -41.89 -21.84 36.91
CA ASP A 285 -40.81 -22.71 36.46
C ASP A 285 -39.98 -22.12 35.29
N ARG A 286 -40.46 -21.05 34.65
CA ARG A 286 -39.75 -20.38 33.53
C ARG A 286 -38.83 -19.27 34.00
N TYR A 287 -38.91 -18.82 35.26
CA TYR A 287 -37.89 -17.93 35.82
C TYR A 287 -36.57 -18.66 36.09
N GLY A 288 -35.49 -17.90 36.18
CA GLY A 288 -34.15 -18.42 36.45
C GLY A 288 -33.10 -17.96 35.45
N ASN A 289 -31.92 -18.56 35.51
CA ASN A 289 -30.80 -18.18 34.65
C ASN A 289 -30.92 -18.77 33.25
N TYR A 290 -30.79 -17.89 32.25
CA TYR A 290 -30.69 -18.23 30.84
C TYR A 290 -29.30 -17.92 30.30
N THR A 291 -28.70 -18.88 29.61
CA THR A 291 -27.38 -18.77 29.00
C THR A 291 -27.47 -18.76 27.49
N CYS A 292 -26.90 -17.77 26.87
CA CYS A 292 -26.69 -17.70 25.44
C CYS A 292 -25.24 -18.21 25.12
N VAL A 293 -25.14 -19.08 24.15
CA VAL A 293 -23.87 -19.58 23.63
C VAL A 293 -23.76 -19.15 22.17
N ALA A 294 -22.74 -18.38 21.84
CA ALA A 294 -22.37 -18.02 20.48
C ALA A 294 -21.14 -18.84 20.04
N ALA A 295 -21.19 -19.47 18.86
CA ALA A 295 -20.12 -20.34 18.38
C ALA A 295 -19.85 -20.14 16.90
N ASN A 296 -18.58 -20.18 16.52
CA ASN A 296 -18.13 -20.34 15.13
C ASN A 296 -16.99 -21.37 15.06
N VAL A 297 -16.37 -21.54 13.90
CA VAL A 297 -15.27 -22.52 13.69
C VAL A 297 -13.99 -22.21 14.51
N LEU A 298 -13.86 -20.99 15.03
CA LEU A 298 -12.69 -20.55 15.79
C LEU A 298 -12.87 -20.65 17.30
N GLY A 299 -14.12 -20.75 17.79
CA GLY A 299 -14.37 -20.85 19.22
C GLY A 299 -15.82 -20.63 19.64
N ARG A 300 -16.01 -20.57 20.96
CA ARG A 300 -17.32 -20.39 21.61
C ARG A 300 -17.20 -19.33 22.71
N ALA A 301 -18.27 -18.57 22.90
CA ALA A 301 -18.45 -17.67 24.04
C ALA A 301 -19.84 -17.89 24.63
N ASN A 302 -19.97 -17.68 25.93
CA ASN A 302 -21.24 -17.75 26.63
C ASN A 302 -21.46 -16.55 27.54
N ALA A 303 -22.70 -16.20 27.76
CA ALA A 303 -23.12 -15.23 28.74
C ALA A 303 -24.46 -15.61 29.30
N SER A 304 -24.69 -15.31 30.59
CA SER A 304 -25.92 -15.66 31.32
C SER A 304 -26.58 -14.43 31.90
N VAL A 305 -27.91 -14.45 31.95
CA VAL A 305 -28.69 -13.39 32.54
C VAL A 305 -29.88 -14.02 33.32
N PRO A 306 -30.20 -13.52 34.51
CA PRO A 306 -31.42 -13.96 35.24
C PRO A 306 -32.68 -13.35 34.59
N LEU A 307 -33.67 -14.19 34.38
CA LEU A 307 -35.03 -13.77 34.13
C LEU A 307 -35.82 -13.80 35.45
N ILE A 308 -36.21 -12.63 35.93
CA ILE A 308 -36.80 -12.44 37.26
C ILE A 308 -38.25 -11.95 37.17
N PRO A 309 -39.11 -12.25 38.17
CA PRO A 309 -40.46 -11.68 38.25
C PRO A 309 -40.39 -10.18 38.52
N ILE A 310 -41.35 -9.41 37.98
CA ILE A 310 -41.60 -8.05 38.43
C ILE A 310 -42.39 -8.14 39.73
N ILE A 311 -41.87 -7.59 40.81
CA ILE A 311 -42.61 -7.37 42.05
C ILE A 311 -43.37 -6.05 41.86
N GLU A 312 -44.67 -6.14 41.53
CA GLU A 312 -45.52 -4.95 41.58
C GLU A 312 -45.61 -4.46 43.04
N PRO A 313 -45.41 -3.17 43.32
CA PRO A 313 -45.59 -2.66 44.66
C PRO A 313 -47.05 -2.90 45.07
N THR A 314 -47.22 -3.67 46.11
CA THR A 314 -48.56 -3.92 46.70
C THR A 314 -49.08 -2.59 47.16
N THR A 315 -50.02 -2.01 46.43
CA THR A 315 -50.83 -0.87 46.91
C THR A 315 -51.72 -1.37 48.04
N THR A 316 -51.20 -1.30 49.26
CA THR A 316 -52.01 -1.43 50.45
C THR A 316 -52.97 -0.24 50.47
N SER A 317 -54.19 -0.42 49.95
CA SER A 317 -55.31 0.50 50.18
C SER A 317 -55.64 0.51 51.68
N ALA A 318 -55.06 1.48 52.39
CA ALA A 318 -55.48 1.80 53.73
C ALA A 318 -56.92 2.33 53.69
N VAL A 319 -57.84 1.44 53.99
CA VAL A 319 -59.25 1.82 54.29
C VAL A 319 -59.23 2.64 55.58
N SER A 320 -59.11 3.95 55.41
CA SER A 320 -59.38 4.89 56.54
C SER A 320 -60.88 4.86 56.89
N ARG A 321 -61.23 4.11 57.95
CA ARG A 321 -62.52 4.23 58.62
C ARG A 321 -62.49 5.55 59.41
N SER A 322 -63.04 6.59 58.82
CA SER A 322 -63.45 7.78 59.57
C SER A 322 -64.57 7.43 60.53
N VAL A 323 -64.21 7.32 61.81
CA VAL A 323 -65.22 7.30 62.90
C VAL A 323 -65.67 8.75 63.15
N LEU A 324 -66.79 9.10 62.60
CA LEU A 324 -67.54 10.26 63.06
C LEU A 324 -67.93 10.03 64.53
N LYS A 325 -67.39 10.79 65.47
CA LYS A 325 -67.96 11.05 66.76
C LYS A 325 -68.61 12.42 66.74
N GLN A 326 -69.93 12.39 66.87
CA GLN A 326 -70.75 13.52 67.33
C GLN A 326 -70.35 13.86 68.76
N PHE A 327 -70.09 15.15 69.04
CA PHE A 327 -70.68 15.99 70.08
C PHE A 327 -70.29 17.43 69.78
#